data_9801ca42b00da7e3bc6a93e4343ed15e
#
_entry.id   9801ca42b00da7e3bc6a93e4343ed15e
#
_cell.length_a   1.000
_cell.length_b   1.000
_cell.length_c   1.000
_cell.angle_alpha   90.00
_cell.angle_beta   90.00
_cell.angle_gamma   90.00
#
_symmetry.space_group_name_H-M   'P 1'
#
loop_
_entity.id
_entity.type
_entity.pdbx_description
1 polymer ?
#
loop_
_entity_poly.entity_id
_entity_poly.type
_entity_poly.pdbx_seq_one_letter_code
_entity_poly.pdbx_strand_id
1 'polypeptide(L)'
;MKEFTINENDSGQRLDKFVGKAVPRLPQSMMYKAIRNKRIKLNGKRAEISSRLQTGDIVQMYINDEFFDDSAETEFMAVSPEISLIYEDENIILIDKKNGMVVHEDNENSVDTLINRVKRYLYEKGEYDPEKENSFVPSL
;
A
#
# COMPACT_ATOMS: atom_id res chain seq x y z
N MET A 1 13.76 5.57 12.30
CA MET A 1 12.68 4.68 12.79
C MET A 1 11.34 5.23 12.34
N LYS A 2 10.45 4.38 11.89
CA LYS A 2 9.09 4.75 11.52
C LYS A 2 8.09 3.82 12.19
N GLU A 3 6.97 4.37 12.61
CA GLU A 3 5.87 3.62 13.20
C GLU A 3 4.65 3.68 12.28
N PHE A 4 3.97 2.54 12.14
CA PHE A 4 2.71 2.44 11.43
C PHE A 4 1.63 1.99 12.41
N THR A 5 0.57 2.78 12.52
CA THR A 5 -0.62 2.37 13.28
C THR A 5 -1.54 1.59 12.35
N ILE A 6 -1.90 0.39 12.75
CA ILE A 6 -2.77 -0.48 11.95
C ILE A 6 -4.20 0.03 12.00
N ASN A 7 -4.73 0.40 10.85
CA ASN A 7 -6.11 0.81 10.72
C ASN A 7 -7.01 -0.37 10.34
N GLU A 8 -8.30 -0.12 10.17
CA GLU A 8 -9.28 -1.15 9.84
C GLU A 8 -8.97 -1.86 8.52
N ASN A 9 -8.50 -1.12 7.50
CA ASN A 9 -8.13 -1.69 6.21
C ASN A 9 -6.86 -2.55 6.26
N ASP A 10 -5.98 -2.27 7.22
CA ASP A 10 -4.73 -3.02 7.40
C ASP A 10 -4.91 -4.27 8.25
N SER A 11 -5.98 -4.35 9.04
CA SER A 11 -6.19 -5.44 10.00
C SER A 11 -6.40 -6.80 9.34
N GLY A 12 -6.02 -7.87 10.05
CA GLY A 12 -6.15 -9.24 9.56
C GLY A 12 -5.04 -9.70 8.62
N GLN A 13 -4.15 -8.81 8.19
CA GLN A 13 -3.01 -9.17 7.36
C GLN A 13 -1.89 -9.80 8.17
N ARG A 14 -1.08 -10.65 7.53
CA ARG A 14 0.19 -11.09 8.10
C ARG A 14 1.18 -9.92 8.07
N LEU A 15 2.06 -9.89 9.06
CA LEU A 15 3.07 -8.83 9.17
C LEU A 15 3.92 -8.68 7.89
N ASP A 16 4.38 -9.80 7.32
CA ASP A 16 5.18 -9.77 6.09
C ASP A 16 4.43 -9.17 4.90
N LYS A 17 3.14 -9.48 4.78
CA LYS A 17 2.30 -8.92 3.71
C LYS A 17 2.07 -7.41 3.90
N PHE A 18 1.79 -7.01 5.12
CA PHE A 18 1.62 -5.59 5.44
C PHE A 18 2.89 -4.79 5.14
N VAL A 19 4.04 -5.24 5.62
CA VAL A 19 5.31 -4.55 5.43
C VAL A 19 5.67 -4.47 3.94
N GLY A 20 5.43 -5.53 3.17
CA GLY A 20 5.67 -5.53 1.73
C GLY A 20 4.84 -4.50 0.97
N LYS A 21 3.63 -4.20 1.45
CA LYS A 21 2.76 -3.17 0.87
C LYS A 21 3.09 -1.76 1.36
N ALA A 22 3.35 -1.62 2.67
CA ALA A 22 3.61 -0.32 3.29
C ALA A 22 5.00 0.22 2.96
N VAL A 23 5.99 -0.66 2.75
CA VAL A 23 7.36 -0.30 2.43
C VAL A 23 7.83 -1.10 1.21
N PRO A 24 7.33 -0.78 0.02
CA PRO A 24 7.57 -1.58 -1.19
C PRO A 24 9.05 -1.57 -1.62
N ARG A 25 9.82 -0.59 -1.20
CA ARG A 25 11.26 -0.49 -1.52
C ARG A 25 12.12 -1.44 -0.70
N LEU A 26 11.61 -2.01 0.37
CA LEU A 26 12.34 -2.96 1.22
C LEU A 26 12.30 -4.36 0.58
N PRO A 27 13.45 -4.92 0.15
CA PRO A 27 13.49 -6.26 -0.40
C PRO A 27 13.00 -7.31 0.61
N GLN A 28 12.30 -8.33 0.13
CA GLN A 28 11.70 -9.37 0.98
C GLN A 28 12.73 -10.07 1.87
N SER A 29 13.90 -10.38 1.33
CA SER A 29 14.98 -11.03 2.10
C SER A 29 15.47 -10.15 3.26
N MET A 30 15.59 -8.85 3.03
CA MET A 30 15.98 -7.89 4.07
C MET A 30 14.86 -7.72 5.11
N MET A 31 13.61 -7.71 4.67
CA MET A 31 12.46 -7.66 5.56
C MET A 31 12.43 -8.85 6.50
N TYR A 32 12.60 -10.07 6.00
CA TYR A 32 12.62 -11.28 6.82
C TYR A 32 13.78 -11.25 7.83
N LYS A 33 14.93 -10.80 7.40
CA LYS A 33 16.08 -10.63 8.29
C LYS A 33 15.81 -9.57 9.37
N ALA A 34 15.19 -8.46 9.00
CA ALA A 34 14.86 -7.39 9.94
C ALA A 34 13.84 -7.85 11.01
N ILE A 35 12.86 -8.65 10.62
CA ILE A 35 11.88 -9.22 11.56
C ILE A 35 12.59 -10.17 12.53
N ARG A 36 13.41 -11.08 12.02
CA ARG A 36 14.15 -12.03 12.87
C ARG A 36 15.13 -11.35 13.82
N ASN A 37 15.75 -10.26 13.37
CA ASN A 37 16.73 -9.51 14.17
C ASN A 37 16.07 -8.43 15.07
N LYS A 38 14.76 -8.47 15.23
CA LYS A 38 14.00 -7.54 16.08
C LYS A 38 14.11 -6.06 15.66
N ARG A 39 14.41 -5.79 14.40
CA ARG A 39 14.40 -4.44 13.82
C ARG A 39 13.03 -4.03 13.35
N ILE A 40 12.13 -5.00 13.13
CA ILE A 40 10.70 -4.78 12.93
C ILE A 40 9.99 -5.43 14.10
N LYS A 41 9.24 -4.63 14.86
CA LYS A 41 8.56 -5.06 16.07
C LYS A 41 7.06 -4.78 15.96
N LEU A 42 6.29 -5.54 16.71
CA LEU A 42 4.84 -5.33 16.86
C LEU A 42 4.54 -4.96 18.31
N ASN A 43 3.99 -3.77 18.52
CA ASN A 43 3.71 -3.22 19.86
C ASN A 43 4.94 -3.26 20.80
N GLY A 44 6.11 -2.94 20.25
CA GLY A 44 7.37 -2.93 20.99
C GLY A 44 7.96 -4.30 21.32
N LYS A 45 7.32 -5.38 20.86
CA LYS A 45 7.75 -6.76 21.12
C LYS A 45 8.23 -7.44 19.86
N ARG A 46 8.99 -8.54 20.06
CA ARG A 46 9.38 -9.41 18.97
C ARG A 46 8.13 -9.92 18.22
N ALA A 47 8.19 -9.88 16.91
CA ALA A 47 7.14 -10.39 16.03
C ALA A 47 7.67 -11.52 15.15
N GLU A 48 6.74 -12.33 14.65
CA GLU A 48 7.00 -13.37 13.66
C GLU A 48 6.58 -12.88 12.27
N ILE A 49 7.16 -13.47 11.22
CA ILE A 49 6.80 -13.16 9.83
C ILE A 49 5.30 -13.39 9.60
N SER A 50 4.74 -14.41 10.22
CA SER A 50 3.32 -14.80 10.10
C SER A 50 2.39 -14.14 11.11
N SER A 51 2.89 -13.23 11.97
CA SER A 51 2.04 -12.54 12.96
C SER A 51 0.89 -11.82 12.27
N ARG A 52 -0.32 -11.98 12.81
CA ARG A 52 -1.53 -11.29 12.32
C ARG A 52 -1.68 -9.95 13.00
N LEU A 53 -2.02 -8.94 12.21
CA LEU A 53 -2.19 -7.57 12.68
C LEU A 53 -3.67 -7.31 13.02
N GLN A 54 -3.90 -6.51 14.05
CA GLN A 54 -5.23 -6.07 14.47
C GLN A 54 -5.29 -4.55 14.51
N THR A 55 -6.47 -4.00 14.34
CA THR A 55 -6.70 -2.56 14.42
C THR A 55 -6.17 -2.00 15.74
N GLY A 56 -5.38 -0.94 15.67
CA GLY A 56 -4.75 -0.32 16.84
C GLY A 56 -3.35 -0.83 17.15
N ASP A 57 -2.90 -1.93 16.53
CA ASP A 57 -1.52 -2.38 16.67
C ASP A 57 -0.54 -1.36 16.09
N ILE A 58 0.67 -1.32 16.62
CA ILE A 58 1.74 -0.45 16.13
C ILE A 58 2.90 -1.30 15.64
N VAL A 59 3.24 -1.15 14.37
CA VAL A 59 4.41 -1.76 13.73
C VAL A 59 5.55 -0.75 13.78
N GLN A 60 6.64 -1.10 14.45
CA GLN A 60 7.81 -0.26 14.62
C GLN A 60 8.95 -0.79 13.76
N MET A 61 9.49 0.05 12.89
CA MET A 61 10.50 -0.34 11.92
C MET A 61 11.79 0.46 12.14
N TYR A 62 12.84 -0.22 12.60
CA TYR A 62 14.17 0.32 12.82
C TYR A 62 15.08 -0.04 11.64
N ILE A 63 14.77 0.55 10.48
CA ILE A 63 15.53 0.34 9.24
C ILE A 63 15.92 1.69 8.64
N ASN A 64 16.81 1.67 7.63
CA ASN A 64 17.28 2.89 6.98
C ASN A 64 16.14 3.71 6.37
N ASP A 65 16.20 5.03 6.52
CA ASP A 65 15.16 5.94 6.05
C ASP A 65 14.99 5.93 4.52
N GLU A 66 16.01 5.51 3.78
CA GLU A 66 15.94 5.39 2.32
C GLU A 66 14.82 4.45 1.83
N PHE A 67 14.44 3.46 2.64
CA PHE A 67 13.37 2.52 2.31
C PHE A 67 11.97 3.14 2.49
N PHE A 68 11.87 4.26 3.20
CA PHE A 68 10.62 4.98 3.44
C PHE A 68 10.36 6.12 2.46
N ASP A 69 11.07 6.17 1.35
CA ASP A 69 10.88 7.21 0.33
C ASP A 69 9.50 7.03 -0.35
N ASP A 70 8.65 8.04 -0.17
CA ASP A 70 7.25 8.05 -0.59
C ASP A 70 7.05 8.64 -2.00
N SER A 71 8.10 8.81 -2.77
CA SER A 71 8.02 9.45 -4.10
C SER A 71 7.00 8.77 -5.03
N ALA A 72 6.84 7.45 -4.93
CA ALA A 72 5.87 6.70 -5.72
C ALA A 72 4.43 6.81 -5.20
N GLU A 73 4.23 7.14 -3.92
CA GLU A 73 2.89 7.21 -3.32
C GLU A 73 2.04 8.37 -3.85
N THR A 74 2.66 9.38 -4.44
CA THR A 74 1.97 10.55 -4.97
C THR A 74 1.85 10.55 -6.49
N GLU A 75 2.31 9.51 -7.18
CA GLU A 75 2.23 9.43 -8.64
C GLU A 75 0.80 9.50 -9.15
N PHE A 76 -0.17 8.97 -8.40
CA PHE A 76 -1.58 9.04 -8.77
C PHE A 76 -2.10 10.48 -8.85
N MET A 77 -1.47 11.44 -8.19
CA MET A 77 -1.85 12.85 -8.26
C MET A 77 -1.56 13.49 -9.62
N ALA A 78 -0.66 12.88 -10.40
CA ALA A 78 -0.27 13.37 -11.73
C ALA A 78 -1.19 12.84 -12.85
N VAL A 79 -2.15 11.95 -12.54
CA VAL A 79 -3.02 11.35 -13.54
C VAL A 79 -4.46 11.87 -13.41
N SER A 80 -5.23 11.72 -14.50
CA SER A 80 -6.66 12.03 -14.53
C SER A 80 -7.46 11.03 -13.70
N PRO A 81 -8.54 11.45 -12.98
CA PRO A 81 -9.47 10.52 -12.34
C PRO A 81 -10.46 9.88 -13.34
N GLU A 82 -10.28 10.11 -14.63
CA GLU A 82 -11.21 9.68 -15.66
C GLU A 82 -11.18 8.18 -15.87
N ILE A 83 -12.28 7.50 -15.52
CA ILE A 83 -12.50 6.07 -15.69
C ILE A 83 -13.89 5.82 -16.23
N SER A 84 -14.05 4.77 -17.04
CA SER A 84 -15.37 4.36 -17.55
C SER A 84 -16.05 3.47 -16.51
N LEU A 85 -16.76 4.06 -15.58
CA LEU A 85 -17.40 3.37 -14.46
C LEU A 85 -18.67 2.68 -14.92
N ILE A 86 -18.77 1.35 -14.68
CA ILE A 86 -19.97 0.55 -14.95
C ILE A 86 -20.79 0.37 -13.67
N TYR A 87 -20.12 0.05 -12.55
CA TYR A 87 -20.76 -0.18 -11.26
C TYR A 87 -19.76 0.09 -10.14
N GLU A 88 -20.26 0.59 -9.03
CA GLU A 88 -19.44 0.83 -7.83
C GLU A 88 -20.30 0.60 -6.59
N ASP A 89 -19.68 -0.06 -5.58
CA ASP A 89 -20.21 -0.15 -4.22
C ASP A 89 -19.06 0.01 -3.20
N GLU A 90 -19.33 -0.30 -1.93
CA GLU A 90 -18.34 -0.15 -0.85
C GLU A 90 -17.10 -1.04 -1.02
N ASN A 91 -17.21 -2.13 -1.78
CA ASN A 91 -16.19 -3.16 -1.86
C ASN A 91 -15.55 -3.30 -3.24
N ILE A 92 -16.29 -3.00 -4.31
CA ILE A 92 -15.84 -3.23 -5.69
C ILE A 92 -16.13 -2.05 -6.60
N ILE A 93 -15.30 -1.93 -7.64
CA ILE A 93 -15.51 -1.03 -8.77
C ILE A 93 -15.40 -1.86 -10.05
N LEU A 94 -16.42 -1.76 -10.91
CA LEU A 94 -16.40 -2.35 -12.26
C LEU A 94 -16.14 -1.24 -13.28
N ILE A 95 -15.06 -1.41 -14.04
CA ILE A 95 -14.59 -0.43 -15.01
C ILE A 95 -14.51 -1.06 -16.40
N ASP A 96 -15.02 -0.37 -17.41
CA ASP A 96 -14.80 -0.70 -18.81
C ASP A 96 -13.43 -0.15 -19.24
N LYS A 97 -12.39 -1.01 -19.19
CA LYS A 97 -11.03 -0.63 -19.52
C LYS A 97 -10.85 -0.50 -21.03
N LYS A 98 -10.34 0.64 -21.48
CA LYS A 98 -9.99 0.85 -22.88
C LYS A 98 -8.77 0.01 -23.28
N ASN A 99 -8.73 -0.43 -24.54
CA ASN A 99 -7.56 -1.09 -25.10
C ASN A 99 -6.33 -0.18 -25.01
N GLY A 100 -5.19 -0.79 -24.68
CA GLY A 100 -3.92 -0.08 -24.59
C GLY A 100 -3.68 0.60 -23.24
N MET A 101 -4.68 0.68 -22.35
CA MET A 101 -4.49 1.23 -21.02
C MET A 101 -3.74 0.22 -20.12
N VAL A 102 -2.63 0.63 -19.57
CA VAL A 102 -1.83 -0.16 -18.63
C VAL A 102 -2.54 -0.23 -17.29
N VAL A 103 -2.67 -1.43 -16.71
CA VAL A 103 -3.33 -1.63 -15.40
C VAL A 103 -2.38 -1.32 -14.26
N HIS A 104 -1.18 -1.91 -14.29
CA HIS A 104 -0.12 -1.70 -13.32
C HIS A 104 1.07 -1.03 -13.98
N GLU A 105 1.99 -0.50 -13.17
CA GLU A 105 3.27 -0.03 -13.65
C GLU A 105 3.98 -1.12 -14.45
N ASP A 106 4.44 -0.78 -15.64
CA ASP A 106 5.16 -1.66 -16.55
C ASP A 106 6.68 -1.38 -16.52
N ASN A 107 7.44 -2.08 -17.39
CA ASN A 107 8.89 -1.90 -17.50
C ASN A 107 9.30 -0.50 -18.01
N GLU A 108 8.36 0.27 -18.54
CA GLU A 108 8.58 1.65 -18.99
C GLU A 108 8.27 2.68 -17.89
N ASN A 109 7.92 2.22 -16.69
CA ASN A 109 7.55 3.06 -15.54
C ASN A 109 6.42 4.04 -15.86
N SER A 110 5.38 3.56 -16.55
CA SER A 110 4.21 4.37 -16.88
C SER A 110 3.50 4.84 -15.62
N VAL A 111 3.31 6.15 -15.47
CA VAL A 111 2.55 6.74 -14.36
C VAL A 111 1.05 6.65 -14.62
N ASP A 112 0.61 6.85 -15.86
CA ASP A 112 -0.80 6.79 -16.24
C ASP A 112 -1.27 5.34 -16.37
N THR A 113 -1.57 4.71 -15.24
CA THR A 113 -2.10 3.35 -15.16
C THR A 113 -3.53 3.37 -14.65
N LEU A 114 -4.28 2.31 -14.90
CA LEU A 114 -5.65 2.17 -14.37
C LEU A 114 -5.65 2.24 -12.84
N ILE A 115 -4.69 1.61 -12.19
CA ILE A 115 -4.56 1.65 -10.72
C ILE A 115 -4.39 3.08 -10.22
N ASN A 116 -3.52 3.89 -10.85
CA ASN A 116 -3.32 5.27 -10.45
C ASN A 116 -4.56 6.14 -10.72
N ARG A 117 -5.27 5.91 -11.81
CA ARG A 117 -6.54 6.60 -12.08
C ARG A 117 -7.61 6.26 -11.05
N VAL A 118 -7.70 5.00 -10.63
CA VAL A 118 -8.62 4.57 -9.56
C VAL A 118 -8.25 5.23 -8.24
N LYS A 119 -6.98 5.27 -7.88
CA LYS A 119 -6.52 5.98 -6.67
C LYS A 119 -6.89 7.45 -6.71
N ARG A 120 -6.68 8.12 -7.85
CA ARG A 120 -7.05 9.53 -8.03
C ARG A 120 -8.56 9.74 -7.89
N TYR A 121 -9.34 8.86 -8.49
CA TYR A 121 -10.81 8.89 -8.38
C TYR A 121 -11.26 8.77 -6.93
N LEU A 122 -10.73 7.78 -6.20
CA LEU A 122 -11.06 7.58 -4.78
C LEU A 122 -10.58 8.74 -3.91
N TYR A 123 -9.43 9.32 -4.23
CA TYR A 123 -8.90 10.50 -3.52
C TYR A 123 -9.83 11.70 -3.66
N GLU A 124 -10.27 12.01 -4.88
CA GLU A 124 -11.18 13.14 -5.12
C GLU A 124 -12.57 12.91 -4.52
N LYS A 125 -13.00 11.66 -4.43
CA LYS A 125 -14.24 11.26 -3.79
C LYS A 125 -14.15 11.30 -2.25
N GLY A 126 -12.95 11.39 -1.68
CA GLY A 126 -12.72 11.40 -0.25
C GLY A 126 -12.63 10.02 0.40
N GLU A 127 -12.58 8.96 -0.38
CA GLU A 127 -12.50 7.56 0.10
C GLU A 127 -11.06 7.04 0.23
N TYR A 128 -10.08 7.75 -0.31
CA TYR A 128 -8.67 7.39 -0.23
C TYR A 128 -7.84 8.60 0.22
N ASP A 129 -7.01 8.41 1.24
CA ASP A 129 -6.07 9.41 1.73
C ASP A 129 -4.71 8.73 1.94
N PRO A 130 -3.68 9.07 1.13
CA PRO A 130 -2.38 8.43 1.23
C PRO A 130 -1.67 8.66 2.58
N GLU A 131 -2.04 9.70 3.31
CA GLU A 131 -1.48 9.96 4.64
C GLU A 131 -2.06 9.05 5.72
N LYS A 132 -3.28 8.56 5.53
CA LYS A 132 -3.98 7.69 6.49
C LYS A 132 -3.89 6.21 6.14
N GLU A 133 -3.77 5.88 4.85
CA GLU A 133 -3.69 4.51 4.39
C GLU A 133 -2.24 4.03 4.34
N ASN A 134 -1.98 2.87 4.94
CA ASN A 134 -0.62 2.30 4.99
C ASN A 134 -0.38 1.24 3.91
N SER A 135 -1.37 0.40 3.65
CA SER A 135 -1.21 -0.77 2.77
C SER A 135 -2.30 -0.90 1.71
N PHE A 136 -3.18 0.08 1.60
CA PHE A 136 -4.27 0.03 0.62
C PHE A 136 -3.74 0.15 -0.81
N VAL A 137 -4.06 -0.82 -1.65
CA VAL A 137 -3.83 -0.80 -3.09
C VAL A 137 -5.05 -1.41 -3.76
N PRO A 138 -5.66 -0.74 -4.76
CA PRO A 138 -6.69 -1.37 -5.56
C PRO A 138 -6.15 -2.65 -6.20
N SER A 139 -6.90 -3.74 -6.11
CA SER A 139 -6.50 -5.04 -6.65
C SER A 139 -7.52 -5.56 -7.66
N LEU A 140 -7.04 -6.33 -8.59
CA LEU A 140 -7.86 -7.03 -9.59
C LEU A 140 -8.49 -8.30 -9.00
#